data_4901ac18ca2140fcb3935e3ecc6b263c
#
_entry.id   4901ac18ca2140fcb3935e3ecc6b263c
#
_cell.length_a   1.000
_cell.length_b   1.000
_cell.length_c   1.000
_cell.angle_alpha   90.00
_cell.angle_beta   90.00
_cell.angle_gamma   90.00
#
_symmetry.space_group_name_H-M   'P 1'
#
loop_
_entity.id
_entity.type
_entity.pdbx_description
1 polymer ?
#
loop_
_entity_poly.entity_id
_entity_poly.type
_entity_poly.pdbx_seq_one_letter_code
_entity_poly.pdbx_strand_id
1 'polypeptide(L)'
;SYSKFEYSGLSVEKEGGEVKVRFTIENISDIDGKEVAQVYVREITKEVYHRPNKELKAFRKVFVRAHEKATVVMELDESAFVYYSVAKDRWTVKPGLFEIIIAANVQEEKLLAKIVL
;
A
#
# COMPACT_ATOMS: atom_id res chain seq x y z
N SER A 1 -17.99 -4.77 21.50
CA SER A 1 -16.67 -4.18 21.62
C SER A 1 -15.84 -4.52 20.40
N TYR A 2 -15.18 -3.53 19.87
CA TYR A 2 -14.42 -3.68 18.64
C TYR A 2 -12.95 -3.39 18.88
N SER A 3 -12.09 -4.15 18.21
CA SER A 3 -10.68 -3.82 18.16
C SER A 3 -10.48 -2.51 17.42
N LYS A 4 -9.55 -1.69 17.90
CA LYS A 4 -9.13 -0.47 17.23
C LYS A 4 -7.67 -0.59 16.87
N PHE A 5 -7.34 -0.22 15.64
CA PHE A 5 -5.99 -0.33 15.12
C PHE A 5 -5.45 1.03 14.69
N GLU A 6 -4.22 1.29 15.06
CA GLU A 6 -3.48 2.46 14.59
C GLU A 6 -2.35 2.00 13.66
N TYR A 7 -2.19 2.70 12.57
CA TYR A 7 -1.17 2.45 11.57
C TYR A 7 -0.07 3.50 11.68
N SER A 8 1.18 3.09 11.56
CA SER A 8 2.31 4.00 11.65
C SER A 8 3.55 3.43 10.95
N GLY A 9 4.56 4.26 10.82
CA GLY A 9 5.90 3.85 10.42
C GLY A 9 6.01 3.32 9.00
N LEU A 10 5.29 3.92 8.06
CA LEU A 10 5.35 3.48 6.66
C LEU A 10 6.73 3.76 6.06
N SER A 11 7.32 2.70 5.52
CA SER A 11 8.58 2.74 4.78
C SER A 11 8.37 2.04 3.45
N VAL A 12 8.80 2.67 2.38
CA VAL A 12 8.70 2.12 1.03
C VAL A 12 10.08 2.15 0.41
N GLU A 13 10.58 0.99 0.00
CA GLU A 13 11.91 0.86 -0.59
C GLU A 13 11.84 0.12 -1.91
N LYS A 14 12.56 0.63 -2.90
CA LYS A 14 12.70 -0.02 -4.19
C LYS A 14 13.96 -0.87 -4.17
N GLU A 15 13.82 -2.17 -4.39
CA GLU A 15 14.94 -3.11 -4.47
C GLU A 15 14.80 -3.97 -5.72
N GLY A 16 15.73 -3.81 -6.67
CA GLY A 16 15.66 -4.55 -7.93
C GLY A 16 14.36 -4.25 -8.65
N GLY A 17 13.61 -5.28 -9.04
CA GLY A 17 12.32 -5.14 -9.67
C GLY A 17 11.14 -5.10 -8.70
N GLU A 18 11.40 -5.00 -7.40
CA GLU A 18 10.36 -5.06 -6.37
C GLU A 18 10.31 -3.79 -5.55
N VAL A 19 9.13 -3.51 -4.99
CA VAL A 19 8.93 -2.44 -4.04
C VAL A 19 8.52 -3.07 -2.71
N LYS A 20 9.31 -2.85 -1.67
CA LYS A 20 9.04 -3.36 -0.34
C LYS A 20 8.30 -2.32 0.47
N VAL A 21 7.16 -2.71 1.02
CA VAL A 21 6.29 -1.85 1.83
C VAL A 21 6.28 -2.38 3.25
N ARG A 22 6.63 -1.55 4.21
CA ARG A 22 6.65 -1.93 5.63
C ARG A 22 5.91 -0.89 6.45
N PHE A 23 5.11 -1.37 7.40
CA PHE A 23 4.42 -0.49 8.35
C PHE A 23 4.07 -1.27 9.60
N THR A 24 3.63 -0.55 10.63
CA THR A 24 3.24 -1.12 11.91
C THR A 24 1.76 -0.93 12.15
N ILE A 25 1.10 -1.98 12.65
CA ILE A 25 -0.27 -1.92 13.13
C ILE A 25 -0.24 -2.16 14.63
N GLU A 26 -0.83 -1.26 15.40
CA GLU A 26 -0.99 -1.39 16.83
C GLU A 26 -2.45 -1.60 17.17
N ASN A 27 -2.73 -2.63 17.98
CA ASN A 27 -4.07 -2.82 18.53
C ASN A 27 -4.15 -2.05 19.85
N ILE A 28 -4.85 -0.94 19.85
CA ILE A 28 -4.97 -0.07 21.02
C ILE A 28 -6.19 -0.39 21.89
N SER A 29 -6.85 -1.52 21.60
CA SER A 29 -8.01 -1.94 22.35
C SER A 29 -7.65 -3.01 23.39
N ASP A 30 -8.61 -3.34 24.25
CA ASP A 30 -8.48 -4.36 25.29
C ASP A 30 -8.79 -5.78 24.80
N ILE A 31 -9.09 -5.94 23.53
CA ILE A 31 -9.43 -7.24 22.95
C ILE A 31 -8.54 -7.55 21.76
N ASP A 32 -8.22 -8.83 21.61
CA ASP A 32 -7.50 -9.31 20.43
C ASP A 32 -8.34 -9.07 19.18
N GLY A 33 -7.70 -8.84 18.05
CA GLY A 33 -8.44 -8.59 16.83
C GLY A 33 -7.67 -8.92 15.57
N LYS A 34 -8.40 -9.00 14.48
CA LYS A 34 -7.87 -9.20 13.15
C LYS A 34 -8.13 -7.96 12.31
N GLU A 35 -7.14 -7.58 11.53
CA GLU A 35 -7.25 -6.46 10.61
C GLU A 35 -6.83 -6.94 9.22
N VAL A 36 -7.51 -6.44 8.20
CA VAL A 36 -7.08 -6.65 6.82
C VAL A 36 -6.41 -5.38 6.34
N ALA A 37 -5.10 -5.41 6.22
CA ALA A 37 -4.34 -4.29 5.70
C ALA A 37 -4.28 -4.38 4.19
N GLN A 38 -4.60 -3.30 3.50
CA GLN A 38 -4.65 -3.23 2.05
C GLN A 38 -3.61 -2.24 1.54
N VAL A 39 -2.99 -2.59 0.43
CA VAL A 39 -2.05 -1.71 -0.26
C VAL A 39 -2.64 -1.34 -1.61
N TYR A 40 -2.87 -0.06 -1.78
CA TYR A 40 -3.31 0.52 -3.05
C TYR A 40 -2.18 1.28 -3.71
N VAL A 41 -2.21 1.33 -5.01
CA VAL A 41 -1.27 2.11 -5.80
C VAL A 41 -2.06 3.09 -6.65
N ARG A 42 -1.62 4.33 -6.67
CA ARG A 42 -2.19 5.39 -7.50
C ARG A 42 -1.06 6.09 -8.24
N GLU A 43 -1.20 6.19 -9.56
CA GLU A 43 -0.28 6.97 -10.35
C GLU A 43 -0.55 8.47 -10.17
N ILE A 44 0.50 9.25 -9.95
CA ILE A 44 0.39 10.71 -9.89
C ILE A 44 0.85 11.26 -11.22
N THR A 45 -0.08 11.83 -11.99
CA THR A 45 0.23 12.48 -13.25
C THR A 45 0.54 13.95 -13.03
N LYS A 46 1.25 14.57 -13.99
CA LYS A 46 1.57 16.00 -13.94
C LYS A 46 0.32 16.89 -14.10
N GLU A 47 -0.80 16.32 -14.51
CA GLU A 47 -2.04 17.06 -14.67
C GLU A 47 -2.70 17.27 -13.33
N VAL A 48 -2.73 18.50 -12.90
CA VAL A 48 -3.14 18.93 -11.56
C VAL A 48 -4.60 18.58 -11.22
N TYR A 49 -5.42 18.26 -12.22
CA TYR A 49 -6.86 18.14 -12.07
C TYR A 49 -7.40 16.71 -12.08
N HIS A 50 -6.57 15.73 -12.39
CA HIS A 50 -7.00 14.35 -12.44
C HIS A 50 -6.06 13.46 -11.62
N ARG A 51 -6.57 12.99 -10.48
CA ARG A 51 -5.95 11.87 -9.79
C ARG A 51 -6.61 10.60 -10.32
N PRO A 52 -5.84 9.70 -10.94
CA PRO A 52 -6.37 8.39 -11.33
C PRO A 52 -6.90 7.66 -10.11
N ASN A 53 -7.82 6.74 -10.34
CA ASN A 53 -8.31 5.88 -9.25
C ASN A 53 -7.17 5.04 -8.71
N LYS A 54 -7.19 4.83 -7.40
CA LYS A 54 -6.26 3.89 -6.77
C LYS A 54 -6.70 2.47 -7.05
N GLU A 55 -5.73 1.59 -7.21
CA GLU A 55 -5.96 0.17 -7.46
C GLU A 55 -5.41 -0.66 -6.31
N LEU A 56 -6.19 -1.64 -5.86
CA LEU A 56 -5.75 -2.59 -4.84
C LEU A 56 -4.71 -3.54 -5.45
N LYS A 57 -3.52 -3.58 -4.88
CA LYS A 57 -2.42 -4.42 -5.37
C LYS A 57 -2.04 -5.55 -4.43
N ALA A 58 -2.29 -5.39 -3.15
CA ALA A 58 -1.98 -6.43 -2.17
C ALA A 58 -2.84 -6.25 -0.93
N PHE A 59 -3.01 -7.33 -0.19
CA PHE A 59 -3.65 -7.27 1.12
C PHE A 59 -3.08 -8.37 2.00
N ARG A 60 -3.20 -8.17 3.32
CA ARG A 60 -2.80 -9.16 4.30
C ARG A 60 -3.70 -9.10 5.51
N LYS A 61 -4.17 -10.26 5.94
CA LYS A 61 -4.89 -10.40 7.20
C LYS A 61 -3.88 -10.52 8.33
N VAL A 62 -4.00 -9.67 9.33
CA VAL A 62 -3.07 -9.59 10.45
C VAL A 62 -3.84 -9.77 11.75
N PHE A 63 -3.39 -10.70 12.58
CA PHE A 63 -3.91 -10.88 13.94
C PHE A 63 -3.01 -10.11 14.90
N VAL A 64 -3.59 -9.22 15.70
CA VAL A 64 -2.83 -8.43 16.67
C VAL A 64 -3.52 -8.54 18.02
N ARG A 65 -2.78 -9.02 19.02
CA ARG A 65 -3.30 -9.11 20.37
C ARG A 65 -3.52 -7.74 20.97
N ALA A 66 -4.43 -7.69 21.96
CA ALA A 66 -4.71 -6.45 22.70
C ALA A 66 -3.42 -5.78 23.14
N HIS A 67 -3.31 -4.48 22.89
CA HIS A 67 -2.17 -3.62 23.26
C HIS A 67 -0.82 -4.02 22.67
N GLU A 68 -0.81 -4.90 21.67
CA GLU A 68 0.41 -5.29 20.97
C GLU A 68 0.53 -4.63 19.60
N LYS A 69 1.74 -4.70 19.05
CA LYS A 69 2.07 -4.19 17.72
C LYS A 69 2.49 -5.33 16.82
N ALA A 70 2.20 -5.19 15.54
CA ALA A 70 2.68 -6.11 14.52
C ALA A 70 3.32 -5.31 13.39
N THR A 71 4.48 -5.76 12.94
CA THR A 71 5.12 -5.21 11.75
C THR A 71 4.65 -5.99 10.54
N VAL A 72 4.17 -5.29 9.54
CA VAL A 72 3.68 -5.87 8.30
C VAL A 72 4.63 -5.51 7.18
N VAL A 73 5.07 -6.53 6.43
CA VAL A 73 5.93 -6.34 5.27
C VAL A 73 5.26 -6.97 4.06
N MET A 74 5.10 -6.21 3.00
CA MET A 74 4.57 -6.71 1.74
C MET A 74 5.48 -6.30 0.60
N GLU A 75 5.58 -7.15 -0.41
CA GLU A 75 6.38 -6.88 -1.58
C GLU A 75 5.47 -6.75 -2.80
N LEU A 76 5.65 -5.67 -3.54
CA LEU A 76 4.98 -5.45 -4.81
C LEU A 76 5.99 -5.67 -5.91
N ASP A 77 5.67 -6.55 -6.86
CA ASP A 77 6.55 -6.76 -8.00
C ASP A 77 6.24 -5.76 -9.12
N GLU A 78 6.97 -5.84 -10.20
CA GLU A 78 6.81 -4.94 -11.34
C GLU A 78 5.38 -4.93 -11.87
N SER A 79 4.63 -6.02 -11.74
CA SER A 79 3.28 -6.11 -12.28
C SER A 79 2.31 -5.11 -11.65
N ALA A 80 2.63 -4.61 -10.45
CA ALA A 80 1.81 -3.57 -9.80
C ALA A 80 1.90 -2.21 -10.52
N PHE A 81 2.90 -2.02 -11.37
CA PHE A 81 3.22 -0.75 -11.99
C PHE A 81 3.29 -0.81 -13.52
N VAL A 82 2.83 -1.90 -14.13
CA VAL A 82 2.91 -2.07 -15.57
C VAL A 82 1.72 -1.45 -16.29
N TYR A 83 1.96 -1.07 -17.53
CA TYR A 83 0.92 -0.70 -18.48
C TYR A 83 1.28 -1.29 -19.85
N TYR A 84 0.27 -1.42 -20.72
CA TYR A 84 0.54 -1.87 -22.08
C TYR A 84 1.01 -0.70 -22.93
N SER A 85 2.21 -0.79 -23.48
CA SER A 85 2.76 0.23 -24.36
C SER A 85 2.50 -0.12 -25.81
N VAL A 86 1.68 0.65 -26.48
CA VAL A 86 1.39 0.47 -27.91
C VAL A 86 2.67 0.68 -28.73
N ALA A 87 3.49 1.64 -28.33
CA ALA A 87 4.73 1.93 -29.06
C ALA A 87 5.74 0.79 -28.98
N LYS A 88 5.78 0.08 -27.85
CA LYS A 88 6.69 -1.05 -27.64
C LYS A 88 6.03 -2.40 -27.89
N ASP A 89 4.74 -2.42 -28.11
CA ASP A 89 3.91 -3.62 -28.31
C ASP A 89 4.13 -4.66 -27.20
N ARG A 90 4.15 -4.21 -25.96
CA ARG A 90 4.36 -5.09 -24.80
C ARG A 90 3.95 -4.41 -23.49
N TRP A 91 3.76 -5.22 -22.45
CA TRP A 91 3.60 -4.73 -21.10
C TRP A 91 4.93 -4.14 -20.61
N THR A 92 4.87 -2.95 -20.05
CA THR A 92 6.05 -2.18 -19.68
C THR A 92 5.84 -1.56 -18.30
N VAL A 93 6.90 -1.53 -17.49
CA VAL A 93 6.86 -0.80 -16.22
C VAL A 93 6.75 0.69 -16.53
N LYS A 94 5.74 1.33 -15.95
CA LYS A 94 5.51 2.75 -16.18
C LYS A 94 6.44 3.60 -15.32
N PRO A 95 7.30 4.41 -15.93
CA PRO A 95 8.10 5.34 -15.15
C PRO A 95 7.23 6.48 -14.64
N GLY A 96 7.56 7.00 -13.47
CA GLY A 96 6.87 8.16 -12.93
C GLY A 96 6.70 8.11 -11.43
N LEU A 97 5.83 8.98 -10.94
CA LEU A 97 5.55 9.12 -9.52
C LEU A 97 4.28 8.35 -9.17
N PHE A 98 4.38 7.54 -8.13
CA PHE A 98 3.26 6.76 -7.62
C PHE A 98 3.05 7.04 -6.14
N GLU A 99 1.80 6.96 -5.70
CA GLU A 99 1.47 6.90 -4.28
C GLU A 99 1.23 5.45 -3.87
N ILE A 100 1.84 5.07 -2.76
CA ILE A 100 1.56 3.81 -2.08
C ILE A 100 0.65 4.16 -0.91
N ILE A 101 -0.53 3.54 -0.86
CA ILE A 101 -1.55 3.87 0.11
C ILE A 101 -1.85 2.64 0.95
N ILE A 102 -1.69 2.75 2.26
CA ILE A 102 -2.07 1.71 3.19
C ILE A 102 -3.46 2.04 3.72
N ALA A 103 -4.37 1.10 3.63
CA ALA A 103 -5.77 1.35 3.99
C ALA A 103 -6.39 0.13 4.68
N ALA A 104 -7.39 0.38 5.50
CA ALA A 104 -8.20 -0.66 6.11
C ALA A 104 -9.34 -1.08 5.19
N ASN A 105 -9.77 -0.17 4.32
CA ASN A 105 -10.75 -0.43 3.27
C ASN A 105 -10.61 0.66 2.19
N VAL A 106 -11.42 0.61 1.17
CA VAL A 106 -11.31 1.54 0.03
C VAL A 106 -11.48 3.01 0.44
N GLN A 107 -12.17 3.28 1.54
CA GLN A 107 -12.45 4.65 1.98
C GLN A 107 -11.53 5.12 3.10
N GLU A 108 -10.94 4.22 3.87
CA GLU A 108 -10.12 4.56 5.04
C GLU A 108 -8.63 4.43 4.74
N GLU A 109 -8.07 5.47 4.15
CA GLU A 109 -6.63 5.56 3.92
C GLU A 109 -5.94 5.92 5.24
N LYS A 110 -4.98 5.09 5.64
CA LYS A 110 -4.28 5.22 6.91
C LYS A 110 -2.89 5.84 6.77
N LEU A 111 -2.15 5.43 5.75
CA LEU A 111 -0.79 5.89 5.52
C LEU A 111 -0.58 6.13 4.02
N LEU A 112 0.27 7.07 3.71
CA LEU A 112 0.60 7.46 2.35
C LEU A 112 2.10 7.66 2.21
N ALA A 113 2.66 7.14 1.13
CA ALA A 113 4.04 7.41 0.74
C ALA A 113 4.12 7.56 -0.77
N LYS A 114 5.10 8.31 -1.24
CA LYS A 114 5.35 8.50 -2.67
C LYS A 114 6.63 7.78 -3.07
N ILE A 115 6.62 7.20 -4.25
CA ILE A 115 7.79 6.55 -4.82
C ILE A 115 7.93 6.91 -6.29
N VAL A 116 9.16 7.09 -6.73
CA VAL A 116 9.50 7.37 -8.13
C VAL A 116 10.08 6.11 -8.74
N LEU A 117 9.53 5.70 -9.85
CA LEU A 117 10.00 4.53 -10.60
C LEU A 117 10.69 4.93 -11.89
#